data_6f1ff956efbaa44cffb55a7937680475
#
_entry.id   6f1ff956efbaa44cffb55a7937680475
#
_cell.length_a   1.000
_cell.length_b   1.000
_cell.length_c   1.000
_cell.angle_alpha   90.00
_cell.angle_beta   90.00
_cell.angle_gamma   90.00
#
_symmetry.space_group_name_H-M   'P 1'
#
loop_
_entity.id
_entity.type
_entity.pdbx_description
1 polymer ?
#
loop_
_entity_poly.entity_id
_entity_poly.type
_entity_poly.pdbx_seq_one_letter_code
_entity_poly.pdbx_strand_id
1 'polypeptide(L)'
;MKETIRVRYLDPEAEPLRFIEGKSDWVDLRAARQIHFEAGEFRLIPLGIAVALPEGYEAHVAPRSSTFKNFGLLQVNGVGVVDSSYCGDNDEWFVPMLATRPVTVEKGDRICQFRIMKKQPELEFVAVEQLSGQDRGGFGSTGIR
;
A
#
# COMPACT_ATOMS: atom_id res chain seq x y z
N MET A 1 -20.59 -11.13 6.73
CA MET A 1 -20.72 -9.86 7.47
C MET A 1 -19.76 -8.83 6.86
N LYS A 2 -20.23 -7.62 6.66
CA LYS A 2 -19.39 -6.56 6.13
C LYS A 2 -18.61 -5.87 7.24
N GLU A 3 -17.37 -5.54 6.97
CA GLU A 3 -16.59 -4.64 7.79
C GLU A 3 -16.77 -3.22 7.28
N THR A 4 -16.66 -2.24 8.16
CA THR A 4 -16.82 -0.83 7.79
C THR A 4 -15.49 -0.11 7.87
N ILE A 5 -15.14 0.56 6.80
CA ILE A 5 -14.00 1.48 6.75
C ILE A 5 -14.57 2.90 6.71
N ARG A 6 -14.18 3.73 7.68
CA ARG A 6 -14.59 5.14 7.68
C ARG A 6 -13.50 5.94 6.94
N VAL A 7 -13.92 6.70 5.95
CA VAL A 7 -12.99 7.44 5.09
C VAL A 7 -13.32 8.93 5.15
N ARG A 8 -12.32 9.73 5.49
CA ARG A 8 -12.41 11.17 5.35
C ARG A 8 -11.75 11.55 4.03
N TYR A 9 -12.51 12.05 3.09
CA TYR A 9 -11.98 12.56 1.83
C TYR A 9 -11.54 14.01 2.05
N LEU A 10 -10.25 14.29 1.80
CA LEU A 10 -9.70 15.63 2.01
C LEU A 10 -10.17 16.62 0.95
N ASP A 11 -10.58 16.11 -0.21
CA ASP A 11 -11.25 16.87 -1.27
C ASP A 11 -12.67 16.35 -1.38
N PRO A 12 -13.69 17.16 -1.04
CA PRO A 12 -15.08 16.70 -1.11
C PRO A 12 -15.55 16.31 -2.51
N GLU A 13 -14.85 16.73 -3.55
CA GLU A 13 -15.17 16.38 -4.93
C GLU A 13 -14.41 15.17 -5.45
N ALA A 14 -13.58 14.54 -4.59
CA ALA A 14 -12.82 13.36 -4.98
C ALA A 14 -13.73 12.18 -5.30
N GLU A 15 -13.28 11.34 -6.24
CA GLU A 15 -13.94 10.07 -6.52
C GLU A 15 -13.96 9.20 -5.27
N PRO A 16 -15.14 8.73 -4.83
CA PRO A 16 -15.21 7.82 -3.68
C PRO A 16 -14.49 6.50 -3.96
N LEU A 17 -13.95 5.91 -2.90
CA LEU A 17 -13.38 4.56 -2.99
C LEU A 17 -14.47 3.56 -3.36
N ARG A 18 -14.15 2.66 -4.30
CA ARG A 18 -15.10 1.64 -4.72
C ARG A 18 -14.37 0.43 -5.30
N PHE A 19 -15.03 -0.71 -5.25
CA PHE A 19 -14.58 -1.88 -5.99
C PHE A 19 -14.96 -1.73 -7.46
N ILE A 20 -14.15 -2.31 -8.33
CA ILE A 20 -14.53 -2.54 -9.71
C ILE A 20 -15.13 -3.93 -9.75
N GLU A 21 -16.46 -3.99 -9.78
CA GLU A 21 -17.21 -5.22 -9.66
C GLU A 21 -16.78 -6.25 -10.72
N GLY A 22 -16.55 -7.48 -10.27
CA GLY A 22 -16.14 -8.58 -11.14
C GLY A 22 -14.71 -8.51 -11.65
N LYS A 23 -13.92 -7.51 -11.24
CA LYS A 23 -12.56 -7.33 -11.75
C LYS A 23 -11.47 -7.27 -10.71
N SER A 24 -11.74 -6.73 -9.54
CA SER A 24 -10.69 -6.52 -8.56
C SER A 24 -11.19 -6.69 -7.15
N ASP A 25 -10.40 -7.38 -6.34
CA ASP A 25 -10.59 -7.47 -4.89
C ASP A 25 -9.92 -6.29 -4.18
N TRP A 26 -8.90 -5.70 -4.80
CA TRP A 26 -8.21 -4.53 -4.27
C TRP A 26 -8.91 -3.26 -4.74
N VAL A 27 -8.80 -2.21 -3.94
CA VAL A 27 -9.41 -0.91 -4.21
C VAL A 27 -8.34 0.05 -4.71
N ASP A 28 -8.59 0.67 -5.86
CA ASP A 28 -7.67 1.66 -6.42
C ASP A 28 -7.63 2.93 -5.59
N LEU A 29 -6.42 3.48 -5.44
CA LEU A 29 -6.18 4.77 -4.82
C LEU A 29 -5.68 5.76 -5.87
N ARG A 30 -6.12 7.01 -5.75
CA ARG A 30 -5.87 8.04 -6.74
C ARG A 30 -4.95 9.12 -6.19
N ALA A 31 -4.11 9.67 -7.06
CA ALA A 31 -3.32 10.84 -6.71
C ALA A 31 -4.24 12.02 -6.39
N ALA A 32 -3.98 12.68 -5.26
CA ALA A 32 -4.82 13.80 -4.81
C ALA A 32 -4.51 15.11 -5.54
N ARG A 33 -3.35 15.19 -6.21
CA ARG A 33 -2.95 16.37 -6.96
C ARG A 33 -1.95 16.00 -8.04
N GLN A 34 -1.72 16.91 -8.97
CA GLN A 34 -0.71 16.74 -10.01
C GLN A 34 0.70 16.78 -9.40
N ILE A 35 1.54 15.86 -9.81
CA ILE A 35 2.95 15.80 -9.38
C ILE A 35 3.81 15.47 -10.59
N HIS A 36 4.84 16.28 -10.83
CA HIS A 36 5.83 15.98 -11.83
C HIS A 36 7.08 15.37 -11.21
N PHE A 37 7.58 14.31 -11.83
CA PHE A 37 8.84 13.64 -11.44
C PHE A 37 9.85 13.81 -12.54
N GLU A 38 11.09 14.15 -12.17
CA GLU A 38 12.24 13.92 -13.04
C GLU A 38 12.76 12.49 -12.82
N ALA A 39 13.52 11.95 -13.78
CA ALA A 39 14.11 10.63 -13.65
C ALA A 39 15.01 10.56 -12.40
N GLY A 40 14.86 9.51 -11.60
CA GLY A 40 15.63 9.33 -10.37
C GLY A 40 15.07 10.08 -9.16
N GLU A 41 14.00 10.82 -9.33
CA GLU A 41 13.41 11.60 -8.23
C GLU A 41 12.48 10.73 -7.39
N PHE A 42 12.60 10.88 -6.06
CA PHE A 42 11.72 10.26 -5.08
C PHE A 42 10.74 11.31 -4.55
N ARG A 43 9.45 10.95 -4.50
CA ARG A 43 8.42 11.81 -3.91
C ARG A 43 7.33 10.99 -3.27
N LEU A 44 6.68 11.57 -2.27
CA LEU A 44 5.45 11.02 -1.68
C LEU A 44 4.27 11.56 -2.48
N ILE A 45 3.43 10.66 -2.99
CA ILE A 45 2.21 11.07 -3.68
C ILE A 45 1.08 11.05 -2.65
N PRO A 46 0.42 12.19 -2.39
CA PRO A 46 -0.72 12.23 -1.48
C PRO A 46 -1.92 11.53 -2.13
N LEU A 47 -2.65 10.77 -1.34
CA LEU A 47 -3.79 10.00 -1.82
C LEU A 47 -5.14 10.62 -1.43
N GLY A 48 -5.11 11.71 -0.66
CA GLY A 48 -6.30 12.52 -0.38
C GLY A 48 -7.30 11.89 0.57
N ILE A 49 -6.90 10.88 1.33
CA ILE A 49 -7.78 10.20 2.29
C ILE A 49 -7.11 10.04 3.64
N ALA A 50 -7.90 10.11 4.69
CA ALA A 50 -7.56 9.68 6.03
C ALA A 50 -8.59 8.61 6.40
N VAL A 51 -8.15 7.52 7.01
CA VAL A 51 -8.97 6.30 7.11
C VAL A 51 -8.94 5.75 8.52
N ALA A 52 -10.12 5.40 9.04
CA ALA A 52 -10.23 4.61 10.25
C ALA A 52 -10.59 3.18 9.87
N LEU A 53 -9.64 2.28 10.05
CA LEU A 53 -9.82 0.87 9.74
C LEU A 53 -10.69 0.19 10.81
N PRO A 54 -11.40 -0.90 10.45
CA PRO A 54 -12.11 -1.67 11.46
C PRO A 54 -11.13 -2.31 12.44
N GLU A 55 -11.58 -2.54 13.65
CA GLU A 55 -10.76 -3.15 14.70
C GLU A 55 -10.24 -4.52 14.23
N GLY A 56 -8.96 -4.78 14.52
CA GLY A 56 -8.33 -6.06 14.16
C GLY A 56 -7.78 -6.13 12.75
N TYR A 57 -7.76 -5.00 12.03
CA TYR A 57 -7.27 -4.95 10.65
C TYR A 57 -6.16 -3.93 10.48
N GLU A 58 -5.36 -4.15 9.47
CA GLU A 58 -4.38 -3.19 8.94
C GLU A 58 -4.57 -3.09 7.44
N ALA A 59 -4.10 -2.03 6.81
CA ALA A 59 -4.20 -1.88 5.36
C ALA A 59 -2.84 -2.10 4.71
N HIS A 60 -2.85 -2.74 3.54
CA HIS A 60 -1.67 -2.93 2.72
C HIS A 60 -1.85 -2.19 1.40
N VAL A 61 -0.86 -1.39 1.04
CA VAL A 61 -0.86 -0.59 -0.19
C VAL A 61 0.20 -1.14 -1.13
N ALA A 62 -0.21 -1.45 -2.35
CA ALA A 62 0.67 -2.03 -3.36
C ALA A 62 0.53 -1.26 -4.67
N PRO A 63 1.52 -1.34 -5.57
CA PRO A 63 1.33 -0.80 -6.91
C PRO A 63 0.27 -1.60 -7.66
N ARG A 64 -0.37 -0.96 -8.64
CA ARG A 64 -1.23 -1.67 -9.58
C ARG A 64 -0.33 -2.38 -10.61
N SER A 65 -0.86 -3.41 -11.26
CA SER A 65 -0.12 -4.13 -12.30
C SER A 65 0.37 -3.20 -13.42
N SER A 66 -0.32 -2.10 -13.64
CA SER A 66 0.01 -1.14 -14.69
C SER A 66 0.81 0.07 -14.21
N THR A 67 1.11 0.18 -12.92
CA THR A 67 1.77 1.37 -12.36
C THR A 67 3.13 1.62 -13.03
N PHE A 68 3.98 0.62 -13.10
CA PHE A 68 5.30 0.80 -13.71
C PHE A 68 5.19 1.03 -15.22
N LYS A 69 4.34 0.25 -15.89
CA LYS A 69 4.16 0.38 -17.34
C LYS A 69 3.69 1.79 -17.72
N ASN A 70 2.69 2.30 -17.01
CA ASN A 70 2.08 3.58 -17.38
C ASN A 70 2.87 4.80 -16.90
N PHE A 71 3.53 4.68 -15.75
CA PHE A 71 4.16 5.84 -15.12
C PHE A 71 5.67 5.72 -14.96
N GLY A 72 6.24 4.52 -15.11
CA GLY A 72 7.65 4.31 -14.82
C GLY A 72 7.99 4.51 -13.35
N LEU A 73 7.01 4.37 -12.46
CA LEU A 73 7.16 4.58 -11.03
C LEU A 73 7.32 3.27 -10.29
N LEU A 74 8.28 3.24 -9.37
CA LEU A 74 8.51 2.12 -8.47
C LEU A 74 8.08 2.52 -7.06
N GLN A 75 7.25 1.69 -6.44
CA GLN A 75 6.88 1.90 -5.04
C GLN A 75 8.03 1.39 -4.17
N VAL A 76 8.70 2.32 -3.49
CA VAL A 76 10.00 2.01 -2.88
C VAL A 76 9.91 1.31 -1.53
N ASN A 77 8.74 1.28 -0.91
CA ASN A 77 8.55 0.52 0.33
C ASN A 77 8.08 -0.93 0.08
N GLY A 78 7.99 -1.35 -1.17
CA GLY A 78 7.47 -2.66 -1.54
C GLY A 78 5.99 -2.79 -1.26
N VAL A 79 5.63 -2.97 -0.01
CA VAL A 79 4.25 -2.93 0.47
C VAL A 79 4.15 -1.84 1.53
N GLY A 80 3.24 -0.90 1.31
CA GLY A 80 2.92 0.09 2.34
C GLY A 80 2.01 -0.55 3.38
N VAL A 81 2.34 -0.35 4.66
CA VAL A 81 1.51 -0.87 5.75
C VAL A 81 0.96 0.31 6.51
N VAL A 82 -0.37 0.38 6.59
CA VAL A 82 -1.06 1.39 7.37
C VAL A 82 -1.62 0.72 8.62
N ASP A 83 -1.07 1.11 9.76
CA ASP A 83 -1.51 0.60 11.06
C ASP A 83 -2.86 1.21 11.42
N SER A 84 -3.67 0.47 12.18
CA SER A 84 -4.97 0.97 12.63
C SER A 84 -4.85 2.22 13.52
N SER A 85 -3.70 2.46 14.14
CA SER A 85 -3.46 3.67 14.94
C SER A 85 -3.31 4.93 14.08
N TYR A 86 -3.07 4.80 12.78
CA TYR A 86 -2.96 5.93 11.86
C TYR A 86 -4.35 6.31 11.35
N CYS A 87 -5.15 6.89 12.24
CA CYS A 87 -6.58 7.09 12.00
C CYS A 87 -7.08 8.48 12.36
N GLY A 88 -6.19 9.47 12.49
CA GLY A 88 -6.58 10.84 12.78
C GLY A 88 -7.08 11.57 11.53
N ASP A 89 -7.79 12.67 11.75
CA ASP A 89 -8.35 13.47 10.65
C ASP A 89 -7.29 13.99 9.70
N ASN A 90 -6.06 14.20 10.18
CA ASN A 90 -4.96 14.72 9.40
C ASN A 90 -3.92 13.64 9.06
N ASP A 91 -4.22 12.39 9.32
CA ASP A 91 -3.35 11.27 8.99
C ASP A 91 -3.61 10.83 7.54
N GLU A 92 -3.21 11.67 6.63
CA GLU A 92 -3.38 11.42 5.19
C GLU A 92 -2.52 10.25 4.72
N TRP A 93 -3.07 9.45 3.83
CA TRP A 93 -2.32 8.36 3.18
C TRP A 93 -1.48 8.91 2.05
N PHE A 94 -0.24 8.41 1.96
CA PHE A 94 0.71 8.73 0.90
C PHE A 94 1.28 7.44 0.35
N VAL A 95 1.78 7.49 -0.89
CA VAL A 95 2.56 6.38 -1.45
C VAL A 95 3.92 6.91 -1.90
N PRO A 96 5.03 6.25 -1.44
CA PRO A 96 6.37 6.67 -1.82
C PRO A 96 6.75 6.07 -3.18
N MET A 97 7.12 6.93 -4.13
CA MET A 97 7.44 6.52 -5.49
C MET A 97 8.79 7.07 -5.93
N LEU A 98 9.53 6.23 -6.66
CA LEU A 98 10.77 6.60 -7.33
C LEU A 98 10.53 6.55 -8.83
N ALA A 99 10.82 7.64 -9.53
CA ALA A 99 10.63 7.71 -10.97
C ALA A 99 11.85 7.16 -11.71
N THR A 100 11.60 6.28 -12.69
CA THR A 100 12.67 5.76 -13.57
C THR A 100 12.80 6.58 -14.85
N ARG A 101 11.87 7.49 -15.11
CA ARG A 101 11.87 8.40 -16.24
C ARG A 101 11.06 9.63 -15.87
N PRO A 102 11.18 10.75 -16.62
CA PRO A 102 10.31 11.90 -16.37
C PRO A 102 8.86 11.51 -16.59
N VAL A 103 7.99 11.90 -15.66
CA VAL A 103 6.57 11.58 -15.74
C VAL A 103 5.76 12.61 -14.94
N THR A 104 4.58 12.93 -15.43
CA THR A 104 3.62 13.72 -14.69
C THR A 104 2.45 12.85 -14.31
N VAL A 105 2.19 12.76 -13.01
CA VAL A 105 1.00 12.10 -12.48
C VAL A 105 -0.06 13.17 -12.37
N GLU A 106 -1.22 12.93 -12.98
CA GLU A 106 -2.33 13.88 -12.92
C GLU A 106 -3.20 13.62 -11.70
N LYS A 107 -3.84 14.67 -11.19
CA LYS A 107 -4.86 14.52 -10.15
C LYS A 107 -5.91 13.53 -10.63
N GLY A 108 -6.23 12.55 -9.77
CA GLY A 108 -7.23 11.52 -10.09
C GLY A 108 -6.68 10.28 -10.77
N ASP A 109 -5.40 10.28 -11.17
CA ASP A 109 -4.78 9.07 -11.71
C ASP A 109 -4.76 7.97 -10.66
N ARG A 110 -5.13 6.75 -11.08
CA ARG A 110 -5.07 5.57 -10.22
C ARG A 110 -3.61 5.10 -10.15
N ILE A 111 -2.99 5.32 -9.00
CA ILE A 111 -1.54 5.19 -8.88
C ILE A 111 -1.10 3.96 -8.06
N CYS A 112 -1.98 3.46 -7.23
CA CYS A 112 -1.74 2.27 -6.40
C CYS A 112 -3.07 1.70 -5.98
N GLN A 113 -3.03 0.69 -5.12
CA GLN A 113 -4.24 0.00 -4.66
C GLN A 113 -4.04 -0.49 -3.23
N PHE A 114 -5.14 -0.79 -2.53
CA PHE A 114 -5.04 -1.30 -1.17
C PHE A 114 -6.07 -2.38 -0.90
N ARG A 115 -5.79 -3.17 0.12
CA ARG A 115 -6.76 -4.04 0.77
C ARG A 115 -6.47 -4.05 2.26
N ILE A 116 -7.45 -4.48 3.06
CA ILE A 116 -7.24 -4.67 4.49
C ILE A 116 -6.91 -6.14 4.77
N MET A 117 -6.10 -6.35 5.80
CA MET A 117 -5.66 -7.68 6.23
C MET A 117 -5.86 -7.75 7.73
N LYS A 118 -6.17 -8.94 8.23
CA LYS A 118 -6.20 -9.15 9.67
C LYS A 118 -4.82 -8.93 10.26
N LYS A 119 -4.78 -8.31 11.43
CA LYS A 119 -3.54 -8.18 12.19
C LYS A 119 -3.06 -9.56 12.57
N GLN A 120 -1.73 -9.69 12.70
CA GLN A 120 -1.16 -10.92 13.23
C GLN A 120 -1.61 -11.12 14.69
N PRO A 121 -1.58 -12.36 15.19
CA PRO A 121 -1.90 -12.60 16.60
C PRO A 121 -0.88 -11.93 17.53
N GLU A 122 -1.24 -11.82 18.80
CA GLU A 122 -0.29 -11.35 19.80
C GLU A 122 0.91 -12.30 19.83
N LEU A 123 2.11 -11.74 19.89
CA LEU A 123 3.34 -12.51 19.84
C LEU A 123 4.14 -12.32 21.12
N GLU A 124 4.75 -13.41 21.56
CA GLU A 124 5.73 -13.38 22.64
C GLU A 124 7.03 -13.95 22.10
N PHE A 125 8.13 -13.24 22.32
CA PHE A 125 9.44 -13.70 21.86
C PHE A 125 10.20 -14.30 23.02
N VAL A 126 10.50 -15.59 22.93
CA VAL A 126 11.22 -16.33 23.96
C VAL A 126 12.59 -16.69 23.40
N ALA A 127 13.65 -16.21 24.05
CA ALA A 127 15.00 -16.56 23.66
C ALA A 127 15.30 -18.00 24.06
N VAL A 128 15.79 -18.78 23.13
CA VAL A 128 16.17 -20.19 23.38
C VAL A 128 17.58 -20.42 22.87
N GLU A 129 18.28 -21.39 23.46
CA GLU A 129 19.62 -21.75 22.99
C GLU A 129 19.59 -22.60 21.74
N GLN A 130 18.56 -23.42 21.59
CA GLN A 130 18.40 -24.33 20.46
C GLN A 130 16.94 -24.37 20.02
N LEU A 131 16.72 -24.46 18.72
CA LEU A 131 15.36 -24.58 18.19
C LEU A 131 14.89 -26.01 18.07
N SER A 132 15.80 -26.99 18.20
CA SER A 132 15.52 -28.42 18.20
C SER A 132 14.95 -28.98 16.89
N GLY A 133 14.80 -28.15 15.86
CA GLY A 133 14.41 -28.62 14.54
C GLY A 133 15.60 -29.06 13.70
N GLN A 134 15.34 -29.82 12.66
CA GLN A 134 16.36 -30.16 11.67
C GLN A 134 16.62 -29.00 10.76
N ASP A 135 17.89 -28.71 10.48
CA ASP A 135 18.24 -27.65 9.54
C ASP A 135 17.74 -28.03 8.15
N ARG A 136 17.00 -27.09 7.52
CA ARG A 136 16.47 -27.30 6.19
C ARG A 136 17.37 -26.71 5.10
N GLY A 137 18.12 -25.66 5.42
CA GLY A 137 18.85 -24.86 4.44
C GLY A 137 17.94 -23.81 3.79
N GLY A 138 18.55 -22.95 3.03
CA GLY A 138 17.86 -21.88 2.32
C GLY A 138 18.72 -21.34 1.22
N PHE A 139 18.29 -20.25 0.59
CA PHE A 139 19.06 -19.53 -0.42
C PHE A 139 19.65 -20.43 -1.51
N GLY A 140 18.79 -21.23 -2.15
CA GLY A 140 19.23 -22.09 -3.23
C GLY A 140 19.59 -23.51 -2.79
N SER A 141 19.29 -23.91 -1.56
CA SER A 141 19.56 -25.26 -1.06
C SER A 141 18.89 -26.34 -1.91
N THR A 142 17.80 -26.02 -2.61
CA THR A 142 17.11 -26.94 -3.52
C THR A 142 17.66 -26.89 -4.94
N GLY A 143 18.66 -26.03 -5.21
CA GLY A 143 19.31 -25.89 -6.51
C GLY A 143 18.57 -24.90 -7.43
N ILE A 144 19.16 -24.69 -8.60
CA ILE A 144 18.61 -23.79 -9.62
C ILE A 144 17.66 -24.54 -10.57
N ARG A 145 17.88 -25.84 -10.75
CA ARG A 145 17.14 -26.67 -11.71
C ARG A 145 16.54 -27.90 -11.08
#